data_00a196b58eca83fb2bc857e9006fa8ab
#
_entry.id   00a196b58eca83fb2bc857e9006fa8ab
#
_cell.length_a   1.000
_cell.length_b   1.000
_cell.length_c   1.000
_cell.angle_alpha   90.00
_cell.angle_beta   90.00
_cell.angle_gamma   90.00
#
_symmetry.space_group_name_H-M   'P 1'
#
loop_
_entity.id
_entity.type
_entity.pdbx_description
1 polymer ?
#
loop_
_entity_poly.entity_id
_entity_poly.type
_entity_poly.pdbx_seq_one_letter_code
_entity_poly.pdbx_strand_id
1 'polypeptide(L)'
;MSKELMDTALDAFKAYIAATNTHRFCLVRPLIDPSASYWFGERVHENLGDVQAAFERAWTSVADEVYEVGDCRWLVETAEHAVVTYRYRWRGLVDGIERCGGGLGTNVLVCQSGAWRVVHEHLTPQVTAR
;
A
#
# COMPACT_ATOMS: atom_id res chain seq x y z
N MET A 1 -22.24 10.43 5.01
CA MET A 1 -21.13 11.29 4.63
C MET A 1 -19.95 10.45 4.27
N SER A 2 -19.42 10.68 3.11
CA SER A 2 -18.31 9.86 2.65
C SER A 2 -17.08 9.98 3.54
N LYS A 3 -16.87 11.14 4.15
CA LYS A 3 -15.71 11.33 5.00
C LYS A 3 -15.72 10.43 6.23
N GLU A 4 -16.87 9.93 6.60
CA GLU A 4 -16.95 9.05 7.76
C GLU A 4 -16.26 7.72 7.51
N LEU A 5 -16.10 7.34 6.24
CA LEU A 5 -15.42 6.09 5.90
C LEU A 5 -13.94 6.14 6.22
N MET A 6 -13.39 7.35 6.42
CA MET A 6 -11.96 7.52 6.63
C MET A 6 -11.69 8.26 7.94
N ASP A 7 -12.55 8.05 8.93
CA ASP A 7 -12.40 8.74 10.21
C ASP A 7 -11.17 8.29 10.97
N THR A 8 -10.69 7.08 10.71
CA THR A 8 -9.55 6.54 11.41
C THR A 8 -8.47 6.12 10.42
N ALA A 9 -7.25 6.02 10.92
CA ALA A 9 -6.15 5.51 10.11
C ALA A 9 -6.44 4.09 9.65
N LEU A 10 -7.09 3.27 10.49
CA LEU A 10 -7.45 1.92 10.11
C LEU A 10 -8.39 1.92 8.91
N ASP A 11 -9.42 2.77 8.95
CA ASP A 11 -10.35 2.85 7.82
C ASP A 11 -9.64 3.29 6.56
N ALA A 12 -8.74 4.27 6.67
CA ALA A 12 -7.98 4.75 5.52
C ALA A 12 -7.06 3.65 4.97
N PHE A 13 -6.42 2.89 5.86
CA PHE A 13 -5.54 1.82 5.42
C PHE A 13 -6.33 0.71 4.71
N LYS A 14 -7.51 0.36 5.26
CA LYS A 14 -8.35 -0.64 4.60
C LYS A 14 -8.81 -0.17 3.23
N ALA A 15 -9.19 1.12 3.12
CA ALA A 15 -9.59 1.68 1.83
C ALA A 15 -8.42 1.67 0.85
N TYR A 16 -7.22 1.94 1.34
CA TYR A 16 -6.02 1.95 0.52
C TYR A 16 -5.75 0.54 -0.06
N ILE A 17 -5.84 -0.49 0.77
CA ILE A 17 -5.64 -1.85 0.29
C ILE A 17 -6.71 -2.24 -0.72
N ALA A 18 -7.97 -1.89 -0.44
CA ALA A 18 -9.06 -2.18 -1.37
C ALA A 18 -8.84 -1.47 -2.72
N ALA A 19 -8.41 -0.20 -2.66
CA ALA A 19 -8.15 0.56 -3.88
C ALA A 19 -7.01 -0.05 -4.69
N THR A 20 -5.97 -0.53 -3.99
CA THR A 20 -4.84 -1.19 -4.65
C THR A 20 -5.31 -2.40 -5.45
N ASN A 21 -6.26 -3.14 -4.92
CA ASN A 21 -6.77 -4.34 -5.59
C ASN A 21 -7.67 -4.03 -6.78
N THR A 22 -8.02 -2.78 -7.02
CA THR A 22 -8.78 -2.43 -8.21
C THR A 22 -7.89 -2.38 -9.45
N HIS A 23 -6.58 -2.26 -9.29
CA HIS A 23 -5.61 -2.06 -10.35
C HIS A 23 -5.87 -0.75 -11.12
N ARG A 24 -6.50 0.21 -10.46
CA ARG A 24 -6.78 1.52 -11.05
C ARG A 24 -6.16 2.58 -10.16
N PHE A 25 -5.07 3.18 -10.64
CA PHE A 25 -4.33 4.13 -9.81
C PHE A 25 -5.16 5.36 -9.47
N CYS A 26 -6.12 5.73 -10.32
CA CYS A 26 -6.99 6.87 -10.02
C CYS A 26 -7.79 6.67 -8.73
N LEU A 27 -7.97 5.41 -8.28
CA LEU A 27 -8.66 5.13 -7.02
C LEU A 27 -7.70 5.08 -5.84
N VAL A 28 -6.41 4.86 -6.10
CA VAL A 28 -5.40 4.84 -5.05
C VAL A 28 -4.89 6.25 -4.76
N ARG A 29 -4.76 7.05 -5.82
CA ARG A 29 -4.14 8.36 -5.73
C ARG A 29 -4.69 9.25 -4.61
N PRO A 30 -6.03 9.35 -4.42
CA PRO A 30 -6.55 10.24 -3.37
C PRO A 30 -6.14 9.84 -1.97
N LEU A 31 -5.68 8.60 -1.79
CA LEU A 31 -5.29 8.07 -0.48
C LEU A 31 -3.80 8.21 -0.22
N ILE A 32 -3.06 8.79 -1.17
CA ILE A 32 -1.62 8.98 -1.07
C ILE A 32 -1.33 10.48 -1.03
N ASP A 33 -0.47 10.89 -0.09
CA ASP A 33 0.00 12.27 -0.06
C ASP A 33 0.84 12.54 -1.32
N PRO A 34 0.65 13.69 -1.97
CA PRO A 34 1.42 13.97 -3.20
C PRO A 34 2.93 13.96 -3.01
N SER A 35 3.42 14.15 -1.78
CA SER A 35 4.86 14.12 -1.51
C SER A 35 5.31 12.82 -0.87
N ALA A 36 4.48 11.77 -0.95
CA ALA A 36 4.80 10.50 -0.32
C ALA A 36 6.04 9.85 -0.94
N SER A 37 6.74 9.09 -0.11
CA SER A 37 7.87 8.29 -0.57
C SER A 37 7.53 6.82 -0.41
N TYR A 38 7.96 6.03 -1.37
CA TYR A 38 7.71 4.59 -1.39
C TYR A 38 9.02 3.86 -1.62
N TRP A 39 9.33 2.92 -0.75
CA TRP A 39 10.51 2.08 -0.88
C TRP A 39 10.07 0.64 -1.12
N PHE A 40 10.38 0.13 -2.30
CA PHE A 40 10.07 -1.26 -2.66
C PHE A 40 11.38 -2.02 -2.80
N GLY A 41 11.73 -2.78 -1.76
CA GLY A 41 13.05 -3.39 -1.69
C GLY A 41 14.11 -2.30 -1.67
N GLU A 42 14.98 -2.29 -2.67
CA GLU A 42 16.03 -1.28 -2.78
C GLU A 42 15.65 -0.11 -3.68
N ARG A 43 14.44 -0.13 -4.24
CA ARG A 43 14.01 0.93 -5.12
C ARG A 43 13.32 2.03 -4.34
N VAL A 44 13.68 3.27 -4.64
CA VAL A 44 13.14 4.44 -3.95
C VAL A 44 12.34 5.27 -4.94
N HIS A 45 11.10 5.59 -4.56
CA HIS A 45 10.20 6.41 -5.37
C HIS A 45 9.78 7.60 -4.53
N GLU A 46 10.14 8.82 -4.96
CA GLU A 46 9.94 10.00 -4.13
C GLU A 46 9.01 11.04 -4.73
N ASN A 47 8.35 10.71 -5.82
CA ASN A 47 7.31 11.59 -6.35
C ASN A 47 6.16 10.74 -6.83
N LEU A 48 4.99 11.38 -6.92
CA LEU A 48 3.76 10.66 -7.21
C LEU A 48 3.80 9.96 -8.57
N GLY A 49 4.45 10.56 -9.55
CA GLY A 49 4.56 9.93 -10.86
C GLY A 49 5.35 8.64 -10.83
N ASP A 50 6.44 8.62 -10.07
CA ASP A 50 7.24 7.40 -9.92
C ASP A 50 6.47 6.34 -9.13
N VAL A 51 5.72 6.76 -8.13
CA VAL A 51 4.88 5.84 -7.35
C VAL A 51 3.83 5.22 -8.27
N GLN A 52 3.16 6.03 -9.08
CA GLN A 52 2.16 5.51 -10.02
C GLN A 52 2.79 4.51 -10.98
N ALA A 53 3.95 4.84 -11.53
CA ALA A 53 4.62 3.94 -12.46
C ALA A 53 4.96 2.61 -11.80
N ALA A 54 5.36 2.64 -10.52
CA ALA A 54 5.67 1.40 -9.80
C ALA A 54 4.43 0.53 -9.61
N PHE A 55 3.31 1.16 -9.23
CA PHE A 55 2.04 0.42 -9.10
C PHE A 55 1.65 -0.21 -10.44
N GLU A 56 1.73 0.56 -11.51
CA GLU A 56 1.29 0.08 -12.81
C GLU A 56 2.19 -1.01 -13.36
N ARG A 57 3.50 -0.94 -13.06
CA ARG A 57 4.40 -2.02 -13.45
C ARG A 57 4.06 -3.31 -12.71
N ALA A 58 3.73 -3.22 -11.43
CA ALA A 58 3.37 -4.40 -10.66
C ALA A 58 2.11 -5.05 -11.24
N TRP A 59 1.10 -4.25 -11.55
CA TRP A 59 -0.15 -4.77 -12.11
C TRP A 59 0.03 -5.34 -13.50
N THR A 60 1.00 -4.83 -14.26
CA THR A 60 1.30 -5.39 -15.58
C THR A 60 2.08 -6.68 -15.45
N SER A 61 3.00 -6.75 -14.49
CA SER A 61 3.85 -7.91 -14.31
C SER A 61 3.08 -9.10 -13.74
N VAL A 62 2.07 -8.83 -12.91
CA VAL A 62 1.29 -9.88 -12.28
C VAL A 62 -0.18 -9.67 -12.66
N ALA A 63 -0.66 -10.46 -13.60
CA ALA A 63 -2.06 -10.34 -14.03
C ALA A 63 -3.00 -10.84 -12.94
N ASP A 64 -4.13 -10.17 -12.80
CA ASP A 64 -5.16 -10.54 -11.83
C ASP A 64 -4.62 -10.63 -10.41
N GLU A 65 -3.67 -9.76 -10.09
CA GLU A 65 -3.04 -9.78 -8.77
C GLU A 65 -4.04 -9.48 -7.67
N VAL A 66 -3.98 -10.29 -6.62
CA VAL A 66 -4.69 -10.04 -5.37
C VAL A 66 -3.64 -9.76 -4.30
N TYR A 67 -3.77 -8.62 -3.64
CA TYR A 67 -2.84 -8.16 -2.62
C TYR A 67 -3.54 -8.16 -1.27
N GLU A 68 -2.93 -8.80 -0.29
CA GLU A 68 -3.52 -8.93 1.04
C GLU A 68 -2.50 -8.55 2.10
N VAL A 69 -3.01 -8.02 3.22
CA VAL A 69 -2.16 -7.72 4.36
C VAL A 69 -2.73 -8.43 5.58
N GLY A 70 -1.83 -8.81 6.49
CA GLY A 70 -2.23 -9.46 7.73
C GLY A 70 -1.22 -9.16 8.82
N ASP A 71 -1.51 -9.63 10.03
CA ASP A 71 -0.64 -9.44 11.19
C ASP A 71 -0.32 -7.96 11.39
N CYS A 72 -1.33 -7.11 11.24
CA CYS A 72 -1.16 -5.67 11.36
C CYS A 72 -0.90 -5.28 12.81
N ARG A 73 0.12 -4.46 13.02
CA ARG A 73 0.44 -3.89 14.32
C ARG A 73 0.54 -2.39 14.18
N TRP A 74 -0.28 -1.69 14.96
CA TRP A 74 -0.30 -0.24 14.95
C TRP A 74 0.68 0.25 16.02
N LEU A 75 1.86 0.69 15.57
CA LEU A 75 2.93 1.11 16.46
C LEU A 75 2.69 2.50 17.02
N VAL A 76 2.04 3.35 16.24
CA VAL A 76 1.69 4.71 16.63
C VAL A 76 0.27 4.96 16.16
N GLU A 77 -0.56 5.46 17.06
CA GLU A 77 -1.92 5.86 16.72
C GLU A 77 -2.27 7.11 17.50
N THR A 78 -2.22 8.26 16.86
CA THR A 78 -2.67 9.51 17.45
C THR A 78 -3.75 10.08 16.57
N ALA A 79 -4.26 11.25 16.93
CA ALA A 79 -5.31 11.87 16.13
C ALA A 79 -4.83 12.22 14.72
N GLU A 80 -3.52 12.39 14.53
CA GLU A 80 -2.98 12.90 13.28
C GLU A 80 -1.90 12.02 12.66
N HIS A 81 -1.42 11.00 13.36
CA HIS A 81 -0.31 10.18 12.89
C HIS A 81 -0.56 8.73 13.21
N ALA A 82 -0.19 7.86 12.30
CA ALA A 82 -0.28 6.44 12.53
C ALA A 82 0.82 5.71 11.79
N VAL A 83 1.33 4.67 12.40
CA VAL A 83 2.34 3.79 11.79
C VAL A 83 1.86 2.37 11.98
N VAL A 84 1.77 1.62 10.88
CA VAL A 84 1.35 0.23 10.91
C VAL A 84 2.41 -0.63 10.24
N THR A 85 2.73 -1.75 10.86
CA THR A 85 3.56 -2.79 10.24
C THR A 85 2.69 -4.01 9.98
N TYR A 86 3.05 -4.79 8.97
CA TYR A 86 2.21 -5.90 8.57
C TYR A 86 3.01 -6.88 7.74
N ARG A 87 2.39 -8.05 7.47
CA ARG A 87 2.89 -8.98 6.47
C ARG A 87 1.99 -8.84 5.26
N TYR A 88 2.60 -8.76 4.06
CA TYR A 88 1.81 -8.71 2.85
C TYR A 88 2.00 -9.99 2.06
N ARG A 89 1.00 -10.31 1.27
CA ARG A 89 1.06 -11.43 0.33
C ARG A 89 0.35 -11.03 -0.95
N TRP A 90 0.89 -11.51 -2.04
CA TRP A 90 0.26 -11.32 -3.34
C TRP A 90 0.21 -12.65 -4.06
N ARG A 91 -0.76 -12.79 -4.95
CA ARG A 91 -0.86 -13.92 -5.84
C ARG A 91 -1.45 -13.43 -7.14
N GLY A 92 -1.10 -14.10 -8.23
CA GLY A 92 -1.59 -13.74 -9.54
C GLY A 92 -0.90 -14.55 -10.61
N LEU A 93 -0.97 -14.06 -11.83
CA LEU A 93 -0.42 -14.76 -12.97
C LEU A 93 0.78 -14.01 -13.53
N VAL A 94 1.90 -14.69 -13.64
CA VAL A 94 3.11 -14.14 -14.28
C VAL A 94 3.36 -15.02 -15.49
N ASP A 95 3.24 -14.41 -16.69
CA ASP A 95 3.35 -15.13 -17.95
C ASP A 95 2.40 -16.33 -17.99
N GLY A 96 1.18 -16.16 -17.47
CA GLY A 96 0.16 -17.20 -17.49
C GLY A 96 0.31 -18.27 -16.42
N ILE A 97 1.31 -18.16 -15.55
CA ILE A 97 1.58 -19.15 -14.52
C ILE A 97 1.28 -18.56 -13.16
N GLU A 98 0.56 -19.31 -12.32
CA GLU A 98 0.27 -18.84 -10.98
C GLU A 98 1.53 -18.66 -10.16
N ARG A 99 1.65 -17.49 -9.54
CA ARG A 99 2.77 -17.16 -8.67
C ARG A 99 2.24 -16.46 -7.43
N CYS A 100 3.02 -16.52 -6.38
CA CYS A 100 2.70 -15.78 -5.16
C CYS A 100 4.00 -15.36 -4.50
N GLY A 101 3.87 -14.36 -3.65
CA GLY A 101 5.01 -13.88 -2.88
C GLY A 101 4.51 -13.07 -1.71
N GLY A 102 5.44 -12.49 -0.99
CA GLY A 102 5.09 -11.68 0.16
C GLY A 102 6.30 -11.13 0.85
N GLY A 103 6.06 -10.45 1.96
CA GLY A 103 7.13 -9.84 2.72
C GLY A 103 6.61 -9.04 3.88
N LEU A 104 7.44 -8.08 4.31
CA LEU A 104 7.12 -7.22 5.44
C LEU A 104 6.87 -5.81 4.94
N GLY A 105 5.89 -5.15 5.54
CA GLY A 105 5.54 -3.80 5.13
C GLY A 105 5.39 -2.87 6.31
N THR A 106 5.59 -1.59 6.04
CA THR A 106 5.36 -0.50 6.98
C THR A 106 4.70 0.63 6.23
N ASN A 107 3.61 1.16 6.77
CA ASN A 107 3.00 2.36 6.24
C ASN A 107 2.92 3.43 7.31
N VAL A 108 3.18 4.65 6.90
CA VAL A 108 2.98 5.82 7.74
C VAL A 108 1.83 6.62 7.14
N LEU A 109 0.84 6.91 7.97
CA LEU A 109 -0.32 7.70 7.56
C LEU A 109 -0.39 8.96 8.40
N VAL A 110 -0.85 10.05 7.76
CA VAL A 110 -0.99 11.34 8.43
C VAL A 110 -2.37 11.88 8.09
N CYS A 111 -3.02 12.45 9.09
CA CYS A 111 -4.30 13.11 8.91
C CYS A 111 -4.07 14.61 8.85
N GLN A 112 -4.42 15.20 7.71
CA GLN A 112 -4.33 16.65 7.52
C GLN A 112 -5.67 17.13 6.98
N SER A 113 -6.19 18.18 7.59
CA SER A 113 -7.46 18.76 7.18
C SER A 113 -8.57 17.71 7.13
N GLY A 114 -8.55 16.78 8.08
CA GLY A 114 -9.56 15.76 8.19
C GLY A 114 -9.41 14.58 7.23
N ALA A 115 -8.32 14.55 6.47
CA ALA A 115 -8.10 13.45 5.52
C ALA A 115 -6.85 12.67 5.86
N TRP A 116 -7.00 11.36 6.00
CA TRP A 116 -5.87 10.45 6.22
C TRP A 116 -5.27 10.08 4.87
N ARG A 117 -3.94 10.16 4.77
CA ARG A 117 -3.24 9.75 3.55
C ARG A 117 -1.95 9.04 3.92
N VAL A 118 -1.53 8.14 3.03
CA VAL A 118 -0.25 7.47 3.17
C VAL A 118 0.86 8.46 2.78
N VAL A 119 1.83 8.65 3.67
CA VAL A 119 2.98 9.50 3.39
C VAL A 119 4.24 8.67 3.16
N HIS A 120 4.23 7.41 3.54
CA HIS A 120 5.38 6.53 3.31
C HIS A 120 4.92 5.07 3.32
N GLU A 121 5.48 4.30 2.42
CA GLU A 121 5.31 2.85 2.43
C GLU A 121 6.66 2.21 2.16
N HIS A 122 6.97 1.18 2.93
CA HIS A 122 8.19 0.40 2.73
C HIS A 122 7.80 -1.07 2.68
N LEU A 123 8.09 -1.71 1.56
CA LEU A 123 7.85 -3.14 1.39
C LEU A 123 9.18 -3.84 1.17
N THR A 124 9.41 -4.89 1.94
CA THR A 124 10.62 -5.71 1.81
C THR A 124 10.20 -7.14 1.49
N PRO A 125 10.49 -7.63 0.31
CA PRO A 125 10.15 -9.01 -0.02
C PRO A 125 10.92 -9.97 0.88
N GLN A 126 10.25 -11.06 1.25
CA GLN A 126 10.92 -12.11 2.00
C GLN A 126 11.21 -13.27 1.06
N VAL A 127 12.45 -13.69 1.07
CA VAL A 127 12.85 -14.87 0.32
C VAL A 127 12.43 -16.09 1.11
N THR A 128 11.67 -16.97 0.46
CA THR A 128 11.25 -18.19 1.11
C THR A 128 12.43 -19.11 1.29
N ALA A 129 12.64 -19.53 2.53
CA ALA A 129 13.68 -20.48 2.80
C ALA A 129 13.28 -21.85 2.28
N ARG A 130 14.29 -22.63 1.89
CA ARG A 130 13.99 -23.87 1.30
C ARG A 130 14.17 -24.97 2.10
#